data_a7890869f8a4c9a5675031f199ca42aa
#
_entry.id   a7890869f8a4c9a5675031f199ca42aa
#
_cell.length_a   1.000
_cell.length_b   1.000
_cell.length_c   1.000
_cell.angle_alpha   90.00
_cell.angle_beta   90.00
_cell.angle_gamma   90.00
#
_symmetry.space_group_name_H-M   'P 1'
#
loop_
_entity.id
_entity.type
_entity.pdbx_description
1 polymer ?
#
loop_
_entity_poly.entity_id
_entity_poly.type
_entity_poly.pdbx_seq_one_letter_code
_entity_poly.pdbx_strand_id
1 'polypeptide(L)'
;MKFPREVWPSANKQTNTFGSKRIVVDNQEEFNSWVNAHNGKMNCFTSVYDYKEYTNKHAVVSTVILDRIFLDFDAHHGETDKITGSQIINPDAIKTCLEDLNLVCQYLTTHDYKFDMSFSGRGFHLYVYGEPTKDIRRLTAFFNEVKKVTVNGTLDSSGIQERRLRRIRNTMNLKSSYGEGCYYCIPLELKDIFLDASELLILAMKPNKIPLTTYGETLVKWPEVAPIEESEIEADVINVGNLPLPPCMYSAIMVENPTDDARMRVVSWYKELLLWTDLSIPFGNNNVVPDKETRNRIGNQIVAEIKNLHENYNVWLDFNEAITKQRMGSILEKNYNFPRCETLIGQGYCVGKCWRLQNAKKD
;
A
#
# COMPACT_ATOMS: atom_id res chain seq x y z
N MET A 1 -22.03 -0.28 2.66
CA MET A 1 -20.84 -1.00 3.16
C MET A 1 -21.26 -2.45 3.39
N LYS A 2 -20.42 -3.42 3.04
CA LYS A 2 -20.71 -4.85 3.28
C LYS A 2 -20.01 -5.34 4.54
N PHE A 3 -20.60 -6.33 5.22
CA PHE A 3 -20.06 -6.99 6.41
C PHE A 3 -20.04 -8.52 6.20
N PRO A 4 -19.18 -9.25 6.91
CA PRO A 4 -18.18 -8.77 7.87
C PRO A 4 -17.05 -7.95 7.22
N ARG A 5 -16.29 -7.16 8.02
CA ARG A 5 -15.29 -6.24 7.50
C ARG A 5 -14.10 -6.06 8.45
N GLU A 6 -12.91 -5.98 7.91
CA GLU A 6 -11.73 -5.63 8.71
C GLU A 6 -11.72 -4.15 9.06
N VAL A 7 -11.42 -3.85 10.33
CA VAL A 7 -11.09 -2.52 10.84
C VAL A 7 -9.76 -2.56 11.57
N TRP A 8 -9.08 -1.42 11.61
CA TRP A 8 -7.77 -1.32 12.20
C TRP A 8 -7.53 0.05 12.83
N PRO A 9 -7.19 0.13 14.13
CA PRO A 9 -6.75 1.35 14.77
C PRO A 9 -5.24 1.49 14.58
N SER A 10 -4.79 2.61 14.07
CA SER A 10 -3.37 2.97 14.02
C SER A 10 -3.09 4.04 15.06
N ALA A 11 -2.05 3.85 15.87
CA ALA A 11 -1.55 4.91 16.73
C ALA A 11 -1.24 6.16 15.90
N ASN A 12 -1.22 7.31 16.59
CA ASN A 12 -0.82 8.52 15.90
C ASN A 12 0.66 8.40 15.47
N LYS A 13 1.05 9.08 14.55
CA LYS A 13 2.21 9.72 14.00
C LYS A 13 3.63 9.47 14.55
N GLN A 14 3.88 9.41 15.80
CA GLN A 14 5.23 9.23 16.37
C GLN A 14 5.63 7.77 16.41
N THR A 15 4.65 6.92 16.53
CA THR A 15 4.83 5.47 16.49
C THR A 15 4.12 4.95 15.26
N ASN A 16 4.81 4.78 14.16
CA ASN A 16 4.38 3.89 13.08
C ASN A 16 4.28 2.43 13.61
N THR A 17 4.03 2.27 14.89
CA THR A 17 3.84 0.97 15.51
C THR A 17 2.51 0.42 15.03
N PHE A 18 2.57 -0.45 14.06
CA PHE A 18 1.55 -1.38 13.63
C PHE A 18 1.18 -2.37 14.76
N GLY A 19 1.11 -1.86 16.00
CA GLY A 19 1.02 -2.70 17.18
C GLY A 19 -0.35 -3.30 17.45
N SER A 20 -1.41 -2.82 16.80
CA SER A 20 -2.75 -3.38 16.93
C SER A 20 -3.07 -4.32 15.77
N LYS A 21 -3.63 -5.49 16.08
CA LYS A 21 -4.10 -6.42 15.06
C LYS A 21 -5.33 -5.84 14.35
N ARG A 22 -5.50 -6.17 13.08
CA ARG A 22 -6.78 -5.99 12.39
C ARG A 22 -7.81 -6.85 13.09
N ILE A 23 -9.00 -6.30 13.29
CA ILE A 23 -10.14 -7.03 13.83
C ILE A 23 -11.27 -7.04 12.81
N VAL A 24 -12.16 -8.00 12.90
CA VAL A 24 -13.35 -8.09 12.06
C VAL A 24 -14.54 -7.67 12.87
N VAL A 25 -15.35 -6.80 12.29
CA VAL A 25 -16.68 -6.40 12.77
C VAL A 25 -17.72 -7.01 11.86
N ASP A 26 -18.79 -7.55 12.45
CA ASP A 26 -19.73 -8.40 11.73
C ASP A 26 -20.96 -7.64 11.21
N ASN A 27 -21.19 -6.42 11.70
CA ASN A 27 -22.36 -5.61 11.33
C ASN A 27 -22.10 -4.10 11.51
N GLN A 28 -23.06 -3.28 11.08
CA GLN A 28 -22.98 -1.82 11.12
C GLN A 28 -22.95 -1.27 12.55
N GLU A 29 -23.59 -1.91 13.50
CA GLU A 29 -23.65 -1.47 14.90
C GLU A 29 -22.27 -1.64 15.57
N GLU A 30 -21.66 -2.81 15.40
CA GLU A 30 -20.28 -3.06 15.86
C GLU A 30 -19.28 -2.10 15.21
N PHE A 31 -19.44 -1.85 13.90
CA PHE A 31 -18.60 -0.90 13.19
C PHE A 31 -18.70 0.51 13.78
N ASN A 32 -19.91 1.00 14.00
CA ASN A 32 -20.16 2.32 14.58
C ASN A 32 -19.61 2.42 16.01
N SER A 33 -19.85 1.40 16.82
CA SER A 33 -19.34 1.31 18.20
C SER A 33 -17.83 1.34 18.22
N TRP A 34 -17.18 0.59 17.32
CA TRP A 34 -15.75 0.56 17.17
C TRP A 34 -15.18 1.93 16.75
N VAL A 35 -15.79 2.59 15.76
CA VAL A 35 -15.39 3.94 15.31
C VAL A 35 -15.52 4.93 16.46
N ASN A 36 -16.64 4.94 17.18
CA ASN A 36 -16.86 5.86 18.30
C ASN A 36 -15.83 5.68 19.43
N ALA A 37 -15.42 4.44 19.68
CA ALA A 37 -14.41 4.12 20.70
C ALA A 37 -13.00 4.61 20.36
N HIS A 38 -12.66 4.70 19.07
CA HIS A 38 -11.29 4.96 18.60
C HIS A 38 -11.10 6.34 17.96
N ASN A 39 -12.16 6.93 17.36
CA ASN A 39 -12.06 8.22 16.67
C ASN A 39 -11.58 9.33 17.63
N GLY A 40 -10.62 10.12 17.18
CA GLY A 40 -9.95 11.16 17.99
C GLY A 40 -8.84 10.64 18.90
N LYS A 41 -8.78 9.34 19.19
CA LYS A 41 -7.71 8.69 19.96
C LYS A 41 -6.70 7.99 19.06
N MET A 42 -7.18 7.39 17.99
CA MET A 42 -6.39 6.65 17.01
C MET A 42 -6.88 6.95 15.60
N ASN A 43 -6.01 6.75 14.61
CA ASN A 43 -6.41 6.78 13.22
C ASN A 43 -7.25 5.54 12.90
N CYS A 44 -8.44 5.72 12.36
CA CYS A 44 -9.39 4.64 12.08
C CYS A 44 -9.35 4.24 10.61
N PHE A 45 -9.05 2.97 10.35
CA PHE A 45 -8.98 2.41 9.00
C PHE A 45 -9.94 1.22 8.84
N THR A 46 -10.33 0.97 7.59
CA THR A 46 -11.07 -0.24 7.19
C THR A 46 -10.51 -0.79 5.90
N SER A 47 -10.75 -2.07 5.61
CA SER A 47 -10.34 -2.68 4.33
C SER A 47 -10.98 -1.96 3.14
N VAL A 48 -10.23 -1.79 2.05
CA VAL A 48 -10.74 -1.30 0.77
C VAL A 48 -11.68 -2.32 0.18
N TYR A 49 -11.25 -3.57 0.17
CA TYR A 49 -11.97 -4.69 -0.44
C TYR A 49 -12.80 -5.46 0.57
N ASP A 50 -13.80 -6.14 0.05
CA ASP A 50 -14.58 -7.14 0.76
C ASP A 50 -13.96 -8.53 0.50
N TYR A 51 -14.17 -9.49 1.41
CA TYR A 51 -13.70 -10.86 1.29
C TYR A 51 -14.88 -11.81 1.38
N LYS A 52 -14.81 -12.96 0.71
CA LYS A 52 -15.88 -13.96 0.77
C LYS A 52 -15.84 -14.77 2.07
N GLU A 53 -14.64 -14.94 2.62
CA GLU A 53 -14.41 -15.81 3.77
C GLU A 53 -13.59 -15.12 4.85
N TYR A 54 -13.91 -15.45 6.09
CA TYR A 54 -13.22 -15.01 7.29
C TYR A 54 -12.99 -16.20 8.19
N THR A 55 -11.76 -16.39 8.66
CA THR A 55 -11.40 -17.49 9.56
C THR A 55 -10.75 -16.91 10.81
N ASN A 56 -11.22 -17.33 12.00
CA ASN A 56 -10.72 -16.85 13.30
C ASN A 56 -10.68 -15.30 13.37
N LYS A 57 -11.73 -14.63 12.88
CA LYS A 57 -11.83 -13.16 12.79
C LYS A 57 -10.70 -12.50 11.96
N HIS A 58 -10.21 -13.18 10.94
CA HIS A 58 -9.29 -12.64 9.93
C HIS A 58 -9.84 -12.89 8.53
N ALA A 59 -9.67 -11.90 7.65
CA ALA A 59 -10.03 -12.06 6.24
C ALA A 59 -9.11 -13.08 5.56
N VAL A 60 -9.71 -14.02 4.83
CA VAL A 60 -8.97 -14.96 3.98
C VAL A 60 -8.61 -14.24 2.69
N VAL A 61 -7.36 -13.84 2.54
CA VAL A 61 -6.90 -12.93 1.47
C VAL A 61 -7.16 -13.48 0.07
N SER A 62 -7.03 -14.79 -0.13
CA SER A 62 -7.30 -15.45 -1.41
C SER A 62 -8.77 -15.36 -1.86
N THR A 63 -9.66 -14.91 -0.97
CA THR A 63 -11.10 -14.75 -1.25
C THR A 63 -11.51 -13.30 -1.48
N VAL A 64 -10.54 -12.41 -1.66
CA VAL A 64 -10.75 -10.98 -1.94
C VAL A 64 -11.63 -10.76 -3.16
N ILE A 65 -12.52 -9.76 -3.08
CA ILE A 65 -13.36 -9.32 -4.17
C ILE A 65 -12.77 -8.04 -4.74
N LEU A 66 -12.10 -8.15 -5.88
CA LEU A 66 -11.46 -7.01 -6.56
C LEU A 66 -12.48 -6.38 -7.53
N ASP A 67 -13.44 -5.63 -6.96
CA ASP A 67 -14.54 -4.97 -7.69
C ASP A 67 -14.37 -3.44 -7.76
N ARG A 68 -13.23 -2.93 -7.32
CA ARG A 68 -12.91 -1.50 -7.31
C ARG A 68 -11.41 -1.28 -7.25
N ILE A 69 -10.98 -0.09 -7.65
CA ILE A 69 -9.63 0.39 -7.38
C ILE A 69 -9.68 1.54 -6.40
N PHE A 70 -8.70 1.59 -5.51
CA PHE A 70 -8.49 2.68 -4.57
C PHE A 70 -7.28 3.51 -5.03
N LEU A 71 -7.55 4.75 -5.37
CA LEU A 71 -6.56 5.74 -5.77
C LEU A 71 -6.30 6.66 -4.58
N ASP A 72 -5.05 6.70 -4.14
CA ASP A 72 -4.59 7.52 -3.01
C ASP A 72 -3.74 8.66 -3.57
N PHE A 73 -4.20 9.88 -3.38
CA PHE A 73 -3.49 11.09 -3.79
C PHE A 73 -2.86 11.71 -2.55
N ASP A 74 -1.55 11.62 -2.43
CA ASP A 74 -0.79 12.16 -1.31
C ASP A 74 -0.26 13.55 -1.63
N ALA A 75 -0.68 14.53 -0.84
CA ALA A 75 -0.07 15.85 -0.87
C ALA A 75 1.25 15.83 -0.08
N HIS A 76 2.32 16.29 -0.71
CA HIS A 76 3.66 16.29 -0.11
C HIS A 76 3.83 17.51 0.80
N HIS A 77 3.49 17.35 2.07
CA HIS A 77 3.65 18.37 3.09
C HIS A 77 5.08 18.34 3.65
N GLY A 78 5.78 19.48 3.58
CA GLY A 78 7.20 19.55 3.96
C GLY A 78 7.45 19.59 5.47
N GLU A 79 6.52 20.15 6.26
CA GLU A 79 6.74 20.45 7.66
C GLU A 79 6.02 19.50 8.61
N THR A 80 6.68 19.20 9.73
CA THR A 80 6.12 18.37 10.80
C THR A 80 6.14 19.16 12.10
N ASP A 81 5.01 19.22 12.79
CA ASP A 81 4.89 19.76 14.13
C ASP A 81 5.78 18.96 15.08
N LYS A 82 6.74 19.64 15.70
CA LYS A 82 7.75 19.01 16.56
C LYS A 82 7.16 18.43 17.85
N ILE A 83 6.06 18.99 18.33
CA ILE A 83 5.40 18.56 19.58
C ILE A 83 4.52 17.36 19.32
N THR A 84 3.69 17.47 18.31
CA THR A 84 2.69 16.46 18.00
C THR A 84 3.19 15.39 17.02
N GLY A 85 4.27 15.64 16.26
CA GLY A 85 4.75 14.80 15.16
C GLY A 85 3.73 14.66 14.01
N SER A 86 2.69 15.53 13.96
CA SER A 86 1.76 15.60 12.85
C SER A 86 2.35 16.43 11.72
N GLN A 87 1.97 16.16 10.49
CA GLN A 87 2.30 17.05 9.39
C GLN A 87 1.47 18.32 9.47
N ILE A 88 2.13 19.45 9.37
CA ILE A 88 1.47 20.74 9.16
C ILE A 88 0.96 20.76 7.72
N ILE A 89 -0.33 20.97 7.56
CA ILE A 89 -0.94 20.91 6.24
C ILE A 89 -0.59 22.17 5.46
N ASN A 90 0.04 21.98 4.31
CA ASN A 90 0.36 23.04 3.37
C ASN A 90 -0.78 23.17 2.33
N PRO A 91 -1.48 24.32 2.25
CA PRO A 91 -2.53 24.54 1.26
C PRO A 91 -2.06 24.41 -0.19
N ASP A 92 -0.83 24.83 -0.51
CA ASP A 92 -0.29 24.70 -1.87
C ASP A 92 -0.09 23.23 -2.26
N ALA A 93 0.35 22.37 -1.34
CA ALA A 93 0.44 20.95 -1.57
C ALA A 93 -0.95 20.30 -1.78
N ILE A 94 -1.97 20.76 -1.05
CA ILE A 94 -3.36 20.35 -1.27
C ILE A 94 -3.84 20.81 -2.65
N LYS A 95 -3.55 22.05 -3.06
CA LYS A 95 -3.90 22.56 -4.38
C LYS A 95 -3.30 21.70 -5.52
N THR A 96 -2.00 21.41 -5.44
CA THR A 96 -1.31 20.54 -6.40
C THR A 96 -1.96 19.15 -6.49
N CYS A 97 -2.36 18.63 -5.35
CA CYS A 97 -3.05 17.34 -5.26
C CYS A 97 -4.49 17.41 -5.85
N LEU A 98 -5.20 18.53 -5.65
CA LEU A 98 -6.51 18.79 -6.24
C LEU A 98 -6.45 18.88 -7.77
N GLU A 99 -5.38 19.41 -8.33
CA GLU A 99 -5.19 19.48 -9.79
C GLU A 99 -5.15 18.08 -10.39
N ASP A 100 -4.36 17.16 -9.83
CA ASP A 100 -4.31 15.77 -10.28
C ASP A 100 -5.66 15.07 -10.07
N LEU A 101 -6.30 15.24 -8.91
CA LEU A 101 -7.61 14.68 -8.63
C LEU A 101 -8.65 15.15 -9.67
N ASN A 102 -8.65 16.45 -10.01
CA ASN A 102 -9.57 17.03 -11.00
C ASN A 102 -9.37 16.41 -12.38
N LEU A 103 -8.12 16.27 -12.84
CA LEU A 103 -7.81 15.60 -14.10
C LEU A 103 -8.35 14.17 -14.14
N VAL A 104 -8.17 13.42 -13.05
CA VAL A 104 -8.70 12.05 -12.96
C VAL A 104 -10.22 12.05 -12.91
N CYS A 105 -10.86 12.95 -12.15
CA CYS A 105 -12.32 13.05 -12.12
C CYS A 105 -12.89 13.39 -13.50
N GLN A 106 -12.25 14.28 -14.28
CA GLN A 106 -12.64 14.59 -15.66
C GLN A 106 -12.53 13.36 -16.56
N TYR A 107 -11.41 12.62 -16.46
CA TYR A 107 -11.23 11.37 -17.20
C TYR A 107 -12.34 10.37 -16.89
N LEU A 108 -12.64 10.12 -15.60
CA LEU A 108 -13.67 9.18 -15.16
C LEU A 108 -15.07 9.62 -15.61
N THR A 109 -15.38 10.92 -15.53
CA THR A 109 -16.67 11.48 -15.95
C THR A 109 -16.84 11.37 -17.46
N THR A 110 -15.80 11.64 -18.25
CA THR A 110 -15.84 11.50 -19.72
C THR A 110 -16.16 10.08 -20.17
N HIS A 111 -15.73 9.08 -19.39
CA HIS A 111 -16.02 7.66 -19.65
C HIS A 111 -17.28 7.14 -18.93
N ASP A 112 -18.00 8.01 -18.23
CA ASP A 112 -19.14 7.65 -17.37
C ASP A 112 -18.80 6.56 -16.34
N TYR A 113 -17.54 6.46 -15.94
CA TYR A 113 -17.14 5.46 -14.96
C TYR A 113 -17.67 5.76 -13.57
N LYS A 114 -18.09 4.72 -12.86
CA LYS A 114 -18.63 4.83 -11.53
C LYS A 114 -17.54 5.07 -10.48
N PHE A 115 -17.62 6.18 -9.72
CA PHE A 115 -16.63 6.53 -8.71
C PHE A 115 -17.22 7.31 -7.55
N ASP A 116 -16.50 7.36 -6.44
CA ASP A 116 -16.74 8.27 -5.31
C ASP A 116 -15.42 8.79 -4.76
N MET A 117 -15.45 9.87 -3.99
CA MET A 117 -14.26 10.52 -3.49
C MET A 117 -14.39 11.02 -2.05
N SER A 118 -13.26 11.28 -1.43
CA SER A 118 -13.16 11.90 -0.11
C SER A 118 -11.82 12.62 0.07
N PHE A 119 -11.82 13.68 0.86
CA PHE A 119 -10.61 14.25 1.40
C PHE A 119 -10.14 13.41 2.58
N SER A 120 -8.89 13.00 2.64
CA SER A 120 -8.36 12.11 3.68
C SER A 120 -7.91 12.84 4.96
N GLY A 121 -8.00 14.18 4.97
CA GLY A 121 -7.43 15.06 5.99
C GLY A 121 -6.02 15.54 5.65
N ARG A 122 -5.40 15.05 4.54
CA ARG A 122 -4.06 15.44 4.09
C ARG A 122 -3.79 15.22 2.61
N GLY A 123 -4.71 14.62 1.90
CA GLY A 123 -4.71 14.29 0.48
C GLY A 123 -6.08 13.76 0.11
N PHE A 124 -6.20 12.99 -0.96
CA PHE A 124 -7.51 12.54 -1.44
C PHE A 124 -7.55 11.05 -1.67
N HIS A 125 -8.72 10.47 -1.42
CA HIS A 125 -9.06 9.10 -1.74
C HIS A 125 -10.14 9.09 -2.81
N LEU A 126 -9.95 8.31 -3.86
CA LEU A 126 -10.93 8.10 -4.90
C LEU A 126 -11.12 6.60 -5.12
N TYR A 127 -12.36 6.18 -5.20
CA TYR A 127 -12.74 4.81 -5.55
C TYR A 127 -13.32 4.79 -6.94
N VAL A 128 -12.80 3.92 -7.80
CA VAL A 128 -13.39 3.63 -9.10
C VAL A 128 -13.91 2.20 -9.06
N TYR A 129 -15.18 2.01 -9.39
CA TYR A 129 -15.86 0.74 -9.35
C TYR A 129 -15.78 0.03 -10.70
N GLY A 130 -15.56 -1.27 -10.66
CA GLY A 130 -15.46 -2.06 -11.88
C GLY A 130 -16.05 -3.46 -11.71
N GLU A 131 -16.05 -4.22 -12.77
CA GLU A 131 -16.48 -5.61 -12.76
C GLU A 131 -15.57 -6.44 -11.84
N PRO A 132 -16.14 -7.36 -11.03
CA PRO A 132 -15.30 -8.18 -10.16
C PRO A 132 -14.29 -9.01 -10.94
N THR A 133 -13.04 -8.98 -10.51
CA THR A 133 -11.96 -9.80 -11.08
C THR A 133 -11.23 -10.56 -9.97
N LYS A 134 -10.46 -11.57 -10.35
CA LYS A 134 -9.49 -12.26 -9.47
C LYS A 134 -8.05 -11.85 -9.78
N ASP A 135 -7.84 -11.15 -10.88
CA ASP A 135 -6.50 -10.78 -11.34
C ASP A 135 -6.20 -9.31 -11.00
N ILE A 136 -5.41 -9.12 -9.96
CA ILE A 136 -4.99 -7.78 -9.50
C ILE A 136 -4.17 -7.03 -10.56
N ARG A 137 -3.54 -7.72 -11.51
CA ARG A 137 -2.78 -7.08 -12.60
C ARG A 137 -3.66 -6.24 -13.50
N ARG A 138 -4.94 -6.62 -13.66
CA ARG A 138 -5.93 -5.85 -14.41
C ARG A 138 -6.22 -4.50 -13.76
N LEU A 139 -6.29 -4.48 -12.41
CA LEU A 139 -6.41 -3.24 -11.65
C LEU A 139 -5.14 -2.39 -11.79
N THR A 140 -3.97 -3.04 -11.77
CA THR A 140 -2.67 -2.36 -11.99
C THR A 140 -2.60 -1.75 -13.38
N ALA A 141 -3.08 -2.44 -14.42
CA ALA A 141 -3.13 -1.90 -15.77
C ALA A 141 -4.01 -0.66 -15.84
N PHE A 142 -5.20 -0.71 -15.27
CA PHE A 142 -6.09 0.47 -15.19
C PHE A 142 -5.48 1.62 -14.37
N PHE A 143 -4.82 1.31 -13.25
CA PHE A 143 -4.08 2.31 -12.48
C PHE A 143 -3.06 3.05 -13.34
N ASN A 144 -2.30 2.30 -14.14
CA ASN A 144 -1.29 2.90 -15.03
C ASN A 144 -1.91 3.77 -16.14
N GLU A 145 -3.14 3.46 -16.59
CA GLU A 145 -3.89 4.33 -17.49
C GLU A 145 -4.29 5.63 -16.80
N VAL A 146 -4.86 5.54 -15.60
CA VAL A 146 -5.23 6.70 -14.79
C VAL A 146 -4.01 7.55 -14.43
N LYS A 147 -2.88 6.93 -14.10
CA LYS A 147 -1.64 7.64 -13.77
C LYS A 147 -1.13 8.52 -14.92
N LYS A 148 -1.38 8.16 -16.18
CA LYS A 148 -0.98 8.97 -17.35
C LYS A 148 -1.73 10.30 -17.45
N VAL A 149 -2.88 10.42 -16.79
CA VAL A 149 -3.67 11.68 -16.78
C VAL A 149 -3.19 12.65 -15.71
N THR A 150 -2.47 12.19 -14.69
CA THR A 150 -1.91 13.06 -13.64
C THR A 150 -0.62 13.74 -14.13
N VAL A 151 -0.36 14.95 -13.62
CA VAL A 151 0.80 15.77 -14.05
C VAL A 151 1.75 16.10 -12.90
N ASN A 152 1.28 16.05 -11.66
CA ASN A 152 2.05 16.47 -10.48
C ASN A 152 2.65 15.29 -9.68
N GLY A 153 2.36 14.06 -10.08
CA GLY A 153 2.88 12.86 -9.43
C GLY A 153 2.34 12.61 -8.02
N THR A 154 1.18 13.16 -7.67
CA THR A 154 0.58 13.00 -6.33
C THR A 154 -0.12 11.67 -6.13
N LEU A 155 -0.38 10.93 -7.21
CA LEU A 155 -1.01 9.60 -7.16
C LEU A 155 -0.01 8.55 -6.67
N ASP A 156 -0.27 8.00 -5.45
CA ASP A 156 0.59 6.97 -4.84
C ASP A 156 0.51 5.64 -5.61
N SER A 157 1.65 5.21 -6.11
CA SER A 157 1.79 3.96 -6.86
C SER A 157 1.68 2.70 -5.99
N SER A 158 1.78 2.82 -4.66
CA SER A 158 1.66 1.68 -3.73
C SER A 158 0.21 1.23 -3.49
N GLY A 159 -0.76 1.88 -4.15
CA GLY A 159 -2.19 1.77 -3.84
C GLY A 159 -2.85 0.42 -4.11
N ILE A 160 -2.27 -0.44 -4.97
CA ILE A 160 -2.94 -1.66 -5.44
C ILE A 160 -2.44 -2.86 -4.68
N GLN A 161 -3.09 -3.16 -3.58
CA GLN A 161 -2.80 -4.32 -2.73
C GLN A 161 -4.11 -4.94 -2.24
N GLU A 162 -4.21 -6.27 -2.27
CA GLU A 162 -5.40 -7.02 -1.83
C GLU A 162 -5.81 -6.72 -0.38
N ARG A 163 -4.87 -6.34 0.45
CA ARG A 163 -5.08 -5.98 1.86
C ARG A 163 -5.00 -4.49 2.13
N ARG A 164 -5.21 -3.65 1.10
CA ARG A 164 -5.19 -2.19 1.26
C ARG A 164 -6.21 -1.75 2.31
N LEU A 165 -5.76 -0.87 3.18
CA LEU A 165 -6.61 -0.15 4.14
C LEU A 165 -6.85 1.27 3.65
N ARG A 166 -8.00 1.79 3.98
CA ARG A 166 -8.36 3.19 3.81
C ARG A 166 -8.80 3.81 5.12
N ARG A 167 -8.65 5.10 5.26
CA ARG A 167 -9.21 5.84 6.39
C ARG A 167 -10.74 5.80 6.34
N ILE A 168 -11.35 5.62 7.50
CA ILE A 168 -12.81 5.67 7.64
C ILE A 168 -13.26 7.13 7.52
N ARG A 169 -14.27 7.38 6.70
CA ARG A 169 -14.87 8.72 6.55
C ARG A 169 -15.47 9.20 7.86
N ASN A 170 -15.44 10.51 8.06
CA ASN A 170 -15.88 11.18 9.28
C ASN A 170 -15.07 10.81 10.53
N THR A 171 -13.84 10.34 10.35
CA THR A 171 -12.86 10.17 11.43
C THR A 171 -11.70 11.14 11.28
N MET A 172 -11.12 11.50 12.42
CA MET A 172 -9.96 12.41 12.48
C MET A 172 -8.73 11.76 11.85
N ASN A 173 -7.99 12.56 11.09
CA ASN A 173 -6.64 12.19 10.64
C ASN A 173 -5.61 12.76 11.63
N LEU A 174 -5.22 11.96 12.61
CA LEU A 174 -4.24 12.39 13.62
C LEU A 174 -2.82 12.62 13.06
N LYS A 175 -2.59 12.35 11.78
CA LYS A 175 -1.34 12.71 11.09
C LYS A 175 -1.38 14.10 10.44
N SER A 176 -2.53 14.77 10.46
CA SER A 176 -2.71 16.12 9.95
C SER A 176 -2.90 17.11 11.10
N SER A 177 -2.40 18.34 10.96
CA SER A 177 -2.52 19.37 12.00
C SER A 177 -2.81 20.74 11.40
N TYR A 178 -3.65 21.52 12.10
CA TYR A 178 -3.85 22.93 11.86
C TYR A 178 -3.61 23.76 13.16
N GLY A 179 -2.67 23.31 14.01
CA GLY A 179 -2.37 23.91 15.29
C GLY A 179 -3.17 23.31 16.44
N GLU A 180 -4.43 23.70 16.63
CA GLU A 180 -5.25 23.24 17.77
C GLU A 180 -5.99 21.91 17.51
N GLY A 181 -5.97 21.40 16.29
CA GLY A 181 -6.74 20.20 15.93
C GLY A 181 -6.19 19.43 14.73
N CYS A 182 -6.95 18.43 14.32
CA CYS A 182 -6.66 17.58 13.17
C CYS A 182 -7.83 17.61 12.19
N TYR A 183 -7.52 17.54 10.90
CA TYR A 183 -8.55 17.45 9.86
C TYR A 183 -9.24 16.09 9.86
N TYR A 184 -10.50 16.09 9.45
CA TYR A 184 -11.28 14.88 9.26
C TYR A 184 -11.14 14.32 7.84
N CYS A 185 -11.28 13.01 7.72
CA CYS A 185 -11.56 12.39 6.43
C CYS A 185 -13.03 12.61 6.10
N ILE A 186 -13.34 13.45 5.12
CA ILE A 186 -14.72 13.80 4.77
C ILE A 186 -15.08 13.32 3.36
N PRO A 187 -16.35 12.88 3.12
CA PRO A 187 -16.84 12.66 1.75
C PRO A 187 -16.87 13.99 0.99
N LEU A 188 -16.63 13.93 -0.30
CA LEU A 188 -16.66 15.08 -1.21
C LEU A 188 -17.70 14.89 -2.29
N GLU A 189 -18.27 16.00 -2.75
CA GLU A 189 -19.05 16.10 -3.98
C GLU A 189 -18.18 16.64 -5.14
N LEU A 190 -18.58 16.38 -6.39
CA LEU A 190 -17.85 16.89 -7.56
C LEU A 190 -17.63 18.41 -7.54
N LYS A 191 -18.57 19.18 -7.01
CA LYS A 191 -18.40 20.63 -6.85
C LYS A 191 -17.24 21.01 -5.90
N ASP A 192 -16.93 20.15 -4.94
CA ASP A 192 -15.94 20.44 -3.91
C ASP A 192 -14.51 20.40 -4.45
N ILE A 193 -14.27 19.74 -5.61
CA ILE A 193 -12.95 19.74 -6.26
C ILE A 193 -12.60 21.09 -6.91
N PHE A 194 -13.57 22.00 -7.01
CA PHE A 194 -13.38 23.38 -7.51
C PHE A 194 -13.21 24.40 -6.40
N LEU A 195 -13.34 23.98 -5.13
CA LEU A 195 -13.02 24.84 -3.98
C LEU A 195 -11.52 25.13 -3.95
N ASP A 196 -11.17 26.28 -3.39
CA ASP A 196 -9.78 26.49 -3.05
C ASP A 196 -9.35 25.58 -1.86
N ALA A 197 -8.04 25.43 -1.73
CA ALA A 197 -7.50 24.54 -0.68
C ALA A 197 -7.90 24.98 0.73
N SER A 198 -8.05 26.29 0.97
CA SER A 198 -8.41 26.84 2.28
C SER A 198 -9.88 26.57 2.60
N GLU A 199 -10.77 26.73 1.62
CA GLU A 199 -12.19 26.40 1.77
C GLU A 199 -12.39 24.91 2.09
N LEU A 200 -11.68 24.04 1.35
CA LEU A 200 -11.72 22.61 1.59
C LEU A 200 -11.21 22.24 3.01
N LEU A 201 -10.13 22.86 3.43
CA LEU A 201 -9.58 22.64 4.76
C LEU A 201 -10.55 23.10 5.87
N ILE A 202 -11.26 24.21 5.67
CA ILE A 202 -12.33 24.67 6.59
C ILE A 202 -13.45 23.62 6.68
N LEU A 203 -13.88 23.05 5.55
CA LEU A 203 -14.88 21.98 5.55
C LEU A 203 -14.39 20.75 6.34
N ALA A 204 -13.11 20.45 6.28
CA ALA A 204 -12.53 19.27 6.91
C ALA A 204 -12.19 19.44 8.40
N MET A 205 -12.40 20.63 9.00
CA MET A 205 -12.24 20.84 10.45
C MET A 205 -13.29 20.10 11.30
N LYS A 206 -14.35 19.61 10.68
CA LYS A 206 -15.42 18.86 11.33
C LYS A 206 -15.91 17.70 10.46
N PRO A 207 -16.56 16.69 11.06
CA PRO A 207 -17.18 15.62 10.26
C PRO A 207 -18.22 16.21 9.30
N ASN A 208 -18.24 15.70 8.07
CA ASN A 208 -19.26 16.07 7.09
C ASN A 208 -20.32 14.99 7.04
N LYS A 209 -21.57 15.34 7.38
CA LYS A 209 -22.71 14.41 7.39
C LYS A 209 -23.35 14.22 6.01
N ILE A 210 -22.78 14.77 4.94
CA ILE A 210 -23.27 14.59 3.58
C ILE A 210 -23.21 13.08 3.25
N PRO A 211 -24.29 12.49 2.71
CA PRO A 211 -24.26 11.12 2.20
C PRO A 211 -23.17 10.99 1.14
N LEU A 212 -22.54 9.83 1.10
CA LEU A 212 -21.59 9.55 0.04
C LEU A 212 -22.29 9.56 -1.31
N THR A 213 -21.86 10.46 -2.18
CA THR A 213 -22.36 10.55 -3.56
C THR A 213 -21.46 9.70 -4.46
N THR A 214 -22.08 8.89 -5.30
CA THR A 214 -21.42 8.11 -6.34
C THR A 214 -21.76 8.76 -7.69
N TYR A 215 -20.75 8.96 -8.53
CA TYR A 215 -20.84 9.55 -9.86
C TYR A 215 -20.64 8.48 -10.92
N GLY A 216 -21.20 8.70 -12.11
CA GLY A 216 -21.16 7.75 -13.23
C GLY A 216 -21.96 6.47 -12.99
N GLU A 217 -22.35 5.83 -14.06
CA GLU A 217 -23.18 4.61 -13.98
C GLU A 217 -22.44 3.37 -14.44
N THR A 218 -21.35 3.54 -15.22
CA THR A 218 -20.65 2.45 -15.88
C THR A 218 -19.58 1.84 -14.95
N LEU A 219 -19.64 0.54 -14.75
CA LEU A 219 -18.55 -0.21 -14.11
C LEU A 219 -17.38 -0.35 -15.08
N VAL A 220 -16.17 -0.10 -14.59
CA VAL A 220 -14.96 -0.30 -15.40
C VAL A 220 -14.84 -1.76 -15.80
N LYS A 221 -14.72 -2.02 -17.10
CA LYS A 221 -14.18 -3.29 -17.60
C LYS A 221 -12.67 -3.19 -17.53
N TRP A 222 -12.08 -3.86 -16.55
CA TRP A 222 -10.64 -3.79 -16.35
C TRP A 222 -9.89 -4.22 -17.61
N PRO A 223 -8.78 -3.54 -17.96
CA PRO A 223 -8.00 -3.90 -19.13
C PRO A 223 -7.61 -5.38 -19.13
N GLU A 224 -7.61 -5.99 -20.30
CA GLU A 224 -7.07 -7.33 -20.46
C GLU A 224 -5.55 -7.27 -20.26
N VAL A 225 -5.04 -8.21 -19.47
CA VAL A 225 -3.60 -8.41 -19.32
C VAL A 225 -3.26 -9.75 -19.93
N ALA A 226 -2.17 -9.76 -20.69
CA ALA A 226 -1.70 -11.01 -21.28
C ALA A 226 -1.62 -12.10 -20.20
N PRO A 227 -2.06 -13.32 -20.48
CA PRO A 227 -1.73 -14.45 -19.62
C PRO A 227 -0.24 -14.36 -19.31
N ILE A 228 0.16 -14.72 -18.10
CA ILE A 228 1.58 -14.95 -17.84
C ILE A 228 1.92 -16.13 -18.75
N GLU A 229 2.47 -15.81 -19.94
CA GLU A 229 3.01 -16.87 -20.75
C GLU A 229 3.99 -17.58 -19.83
N GLU A 230 3.78 -18.87 -19.69
CA GLU A 230 4.80 -19.74 -19.11
C GLU A 230 5.97 -19.71 -20.08
N SER A 231 6.67 -18.56 -20.11
CA SER A 231 7.88 -18.47 -20.91
C SER A 231 8.79 -19.57 -20.39
N GLU A 232 9.31 -20.37 -21.30
CA GLU A 232 10.39 -21.33 -21.04
C GLU A 232 11.70 -20.60 -20.71
N ILE A 233 11.60 -19.49 -19.98
CA ILE A 233 12.77 -18.88 -19.43
C ILE A 233 13.20 -19.83 -18.32
N GLU A 234 14.15 -20.68 -18.62
CA GLU A 234 15.07 -21.20 -17.62
C GLU A 234 15.78 -19.98 -17.03
N ALA A 235 15.04 -19.28 -16.17
CA ALA A 235 15.58 -18.11 -15.52
C ALA A 235 16.49 -18.62 -14.41
N ASP A 236 17.75 -18.75 -14.76
CA ASP A 236 18.84 -18.83 -13.82
C ASP A 236 18.72 -17.66 -12.82
N VAL A 237 19.21 -17.92 -11.63
CA VAL A 237 19.34 -16.88 -10.62
C VAL A 237 20.15 -15.72 -11.23
N ILE A 238 19.54 -14.54 -11.26
CA ILE A 238 20.20 -13.37 -11.84
C ILE A 238 21.21 -12.84 -10.82
N ASN A 239 22.47 -12.94 -11.14
CA ASN A 239 23.53 -12.38 -10.32
C ASN A 239 23.63 -10.86 -10.62
N VAL A 240 23.00 -10.07 -9.77
CA VAL A 240 23.14 -8.61 -9.76
C VAL A 240 23.71 -8.23 -8.41
N GLY A 241 24.85 -7.58 -8.42
CA GLY A 241 25.59 -7.32 -7.19
C GLY A 241 26.29 -8.57 -6.64
N ASN A 242 26.40 -8.66 -5.32
CA ASN A 242 27.09 -9.76 -4.63
C ASN A 242 26.14 -10.90 -4.20
N LEU A 243 24.84 -10.64 -4.16
CA LEU A 243 23.83 -11.60 -3.72
C LEU A 243 22.85 -11.89 -4.87
N PRO A 244 22.58 -13.16 -5.16
CA PRO A 244 21.69 -13.56 -6.25
C PRO A 244 20.23 -13.18 -5.97
N LEU A 245 19.52 -12.77 -7.02
CA LEU A 245 18.10 -12.44 -6.99
C LEU A 245 17.26 -13.41 -7.82
N PRO A 246 16.08 -13.82 -7.36
CA PRO A 246 15.15 -14.51 -8.22
C PRO A 246 14.58 -13.53 -9.27
N PRO A 247 14.22 -14.00 -10.48
CA PRO A 247 13.76 -13.13 -11.58
C PRO A 247 12.60 -12.20 -11.20
N CYS A 248 11.67 -12.67 -10.37
CA CYS A 248 10.56 -11.86 -9.88
C CYS A 248 11.01 -10.68 -9.01
N MET A 249 12.07 -10.83 -8.24
CA MET A 249 12.62 -9.73 -7.43
C MET A 249 13.51 -8.83 -8.28
N TYR A 250 14.29 -9.39 -9.18
CA TYR A 250 15.06 -8.61 -10.13
C TYR A 250 14.16 -7.60 -10.87
N SER A 251 13.10 -8.08 -11.52
CA SER A 251 12.16 -7.20 -12.23
C SER A 251 11.48 -6.17 -11.33
N ALA A 252 11.22 -6.51 -10.07
CA ALA A 252 10.52 -5.63 -9.15
C ALA A 252 11.39 -4.51 -8.56
N ILE A 253 12.72 -4.70 -8.49
CA ILE A 253 13.62 -3.73 -7.84
C ILE A 253 14.56 -3.02 -8.81
N MET A 254 14.73 -3.52 -10.03
CA MET A 254 15.57 -2.88 -11.05
C MET A 254 14.80 -1.74 -11.74
N VAL A 255 14.27 -0.85 -10.92
CA VAL A 255 13.54 0.37 -11.30
C VAL A 255 14.05 1.55 -10.47
N GLU A 256 13.83 2.77 -10.94
CA GLU A 256 14.30 3.98 -10.25
C GLU A 256 13.87 4.03 -8.78
N ASN A 257 12.59 3.78 -8.51
CA ASN A 257 12.04 3.78 -7.17
C ASN A 257 11.12 2.57 -6.95
N PRO A 258 11.65 1.45 -6.43
CA PRO A 258 10.85 0.28 -6.11
C PRO A 258 9.78 0.58 -5.07
N THR A 259 8.63 -0.07 -5.17
CA THR A 259 7.58 0.05 -4.16
C THR A 259 8.04 -0.45 -2.79
N ASP A 260 7.48 0.06 -1.71
CA ASP A 260 7.79 -0.39 -0.34
C ASP A 260 7.59 -1.92 -0.17
N ASP A 261 6.59 -2.49 -0.85
CA ASP A 261 6.34 -3.94 -0.84
C ASP A 261 7.45 -4.71 -1.56
N ALA A 262 7.90 -4.25 -2.73
CA ALA A 262 9.05 -4.85 -3.44
C ALA A 262 10.33 -4.78 -2.60
N ARG A 263 10.59 -3.63 -1.96
CA ARG A 263 11.73 -3.44 -1.06
C ARG A 263 11.70 -4.41 0.13
N MET A 264 10.54 -4.55 0.76
CA MET A 264 10.37 -5.48 1.88
C MET A 264 10.61 -6.92 1.45
N ARG A 265 10.16 -7.32 0.26
CA ARG A 265 10.34 -8.68 -0.28
C ARG A 265 11.79 -8.98 -0.60
N VAL A 266 12.50 -8.04 -1.22
CA VAL A 266 13.92 -8.21 -1.50
C VAL A 266 14.74 -8.35 -0.22
N VAL A 267 14.45 -7.55 0.80
CA VAL A 267 15.08 -7.70 2.12
C VAL A 267 14.78 -9.07 2.73
N SER A 268 13.53 -9.53 2.65
CA SER A 268 13.15 -10.86 3.13
C SER A 268 13.83 -11.98 2.35
N TRP A 269 14.02 -11.82 1.03
CA TRP A 269 14.78 -12.75 0.21
C TRP A 269 16.25 -12.83 0.65
N TYR A 270 16.93 -11.69 0.74
CA TYR A 270 18.33 -11.66 1.16
C TYR A 270 18.51 -12.20 2.58
N LYS A 271 17.57 -11.92 3.48
CA LYS A 271 17.57 -12.51 4.82
C LYS A 271 17.55 -14.04 4.75
N GLU A 272 16.61 -14.62 4.03
CA GLU A 272 16.50 -16.09 3.92
C GLU A 272 17.71 -16.70 3.22
N LEU A 273 18.23 -16.05 2.20
CA LEU A 273 19.44 -16.47 1.49
C LEU A 273 20.64 -16.51 2.42
N LEU A 274 20.89 -15.44 3.19
CA LEU A 274 22.03 -15.37 4.13
C LEU A 274 21.84 -16.31 5.32
N LEU A 275 20.62 -16.55 5.79
CA LEU A 275 20.36 -17.55 6.82
C LEU A 275 20.64 -18.97 6.31
N TRP A 276 20.30 -19.24 5.05
CA TRP A 276 20.58 -20.53 4.45
C TRP A 276 22.08 -20.73 4.18
N THR A 277 22.75 -19.74 3.62
CA THR A 277 24.19 -19.85 3.29
C THR A 277 25.08 -19.89 4.53
N ASP A 278 24.78 -19.07 5.54
CA ASP A 278 25.65 -18.89 6.70
C ASP A 278 25.33 -19.87 7.85
N LEU A 279 24.06 -20.25 8.01
CA LEU A 279 23.58 -21.03 9.15
C LEU A 279 22.86 -22.32 8.75
N SER A 280 22.76 -22.63 7.46
CA SER A 280 22.02 -23.79 6.93
C SER A 280 20.54 -23.84 7.37
N ILE A 281 19.93 -22.65 7.60
CA ILE A 281 18.53 -22.55 7.95
C ILE A 281 17.71 -22.60 6.68
N PRO A 282 16.79 -23.58 6.49
CA PRO A 282 16.00 -23.71 5.27
C PRO A 282 15.11 -22.49 5.01
N PHE A 283 14.89 -22.18 3.74
CA PHE A 283 13.95 -21.15 3.31
C PHE A 283 12.55 -21.39 3.88
N GLY A 284 11.92 -20.31 4.35
CA GLY A 284 10.58 -20.37 4.93
C GLY A 284 10.49 -20.92 6.36
N ASN A 285 11.61 -21.21 7.00
CA ASN A 285 11.62 -21.66 8.39
C ASN A 285 11.46 -20.48 9.37
N ASN A 286 10.24 -20.27 9.85
CA ASN A 286 9.89 -19.19 10.78
C ASN A 286 10.23 -19.47 12.24
N ASN A 287 10.62 -20.71 12.55
CA ASN A 287 10.79 -21.13 13.94
C ASN A 287 12.16 -20.72 14.51
N VAL A 288 13.08 -20.32 13.65
CA VAL A 288 14.43 -19.91 14.04
C VAL A 288 14.55 -18.40 13.93
N VAL A 289 14.52 -17.71 15.06
CA VAL A 289 14.86 -16.28 15.13
C VAL A 289 16.35 -16.19 15.46
N PRO A 290 17.17 -15.65 14.56
CA PRO A 290 18.59 -15.48 14.83
C PRO A 290 18.82 -14.57 16.05
N ASP A 291 19.92 -14.80 16.77
CA ASP A 291 20.33 -13.93 17.86
C ASP A 291 20.62 -12.49 17.36
N LYS A 292 20.79 -11.56 18.28
CA LYS A 292 20.96 -10.14 17.98
C LYS A 292 22.22 -9.87 17.15
N GLU A 293 23.30 -10.58 17.41
CA GLU A 293 24.58 -10.41 16.71
C GLU A 293 24.47 -10.87 15.26
N THR A 294 23.90 -12.04 15.04
CA THR A 294 23.60 -12.59 13.71
C THR A 294 22.66 -11.66 12.92
N ARG A 295 21.59 -11.15 13.57
CA ARG A 295 20.69 -10.18 12.92
C ARG A 295 21.42 -8.90 12.49
N ASN A 296 22.28 -8.36 13.33
CA ASN A 296 23.04 -7.16 13.01
C ASN A 296 24.00 -7.42 11.83
N ARG A 297 24.69 -8.56 11.81
CA ARG A 297 25.60 -8.95 10.74
C ARG A 297 24.84 -9.09 9.42
N ILE A 298 23.76 -9.87 9.38
CA ILE A 298 22.91 -10.05 8.20
C ILE A 298 22.34 -8.69 7.75
N GLY A 299 21.87 -7.88 8.68
CA GLY A 299 21.34 -6.55 8.39
C GLY A 299 22.37 -5.65 7.70
N ASN A 300 23.61 -5.63 8.17
CA ASN A 300 24.68 -4.85 7.55
C ASN A 300 25.02 -5.37 6.14
N GLN A 301 25.05 -6.67 5.92
CA GLN A 301 25.28 -7.27 4.60
C GLN A 301 24.16 -6.88 3.61
N ILE A 302 22.89 -6.93 4.04
CA ILE A 302 21.75 -6.54 3.19
C ILE A 302 21.81 -5.05 2.85
N VAL A 303 22.15 -4.18 3.82
CA VAL A 303 22.28 -2.72 3.54
C VAL A 303 23.41 -2.48 2.55
N ALA A 304 24.55 -3.13 2.73
CA ALA A 304 25.67 -3.01 1.81
C ALA A 304 25.29 -3.44 0.39
N GLU A 305 24.48 -4.50 0.26
CA GLU A 305 23.99 -4.97 -1.04
C GLU A 305 23.01 -4.02 -1.69
N ILE A 306 22.03 -3.48 -0.93
CA ILE A 306 21.10 -2.49 -1.47
C ILE A 306 21.85 -1.22 -1.89
N LYS A 307 22.86 -0.78 -1.12
CA LYS A 307 23.72 0.33 -1.46
C LYS A 307 24.50 0.06 -2.76
N ASN A 308 25.03 -1.14 -2.90
CA ASN A 308 25.72 -1.59 -4.11
C ASN A 308 24.81 -1.55 -5.35
N LEU A 309 23.55 -2.01 -5.20
CA LEU A 309 22.56 -1.92 -6.27
C LEU A 309 22.25 -0.45 -6.64
N HIS A 310 22.07 0.42 -5.64
CA HIS A 310 21.86 1.85 -5.86
C HIS A 310 23.02 2.50 -6.63
N GLU A 311 24.26 2.31 -6.17
CA GLU A 311 25.45 2.96 -6.72
C GLU A 311 25.82 2.46 -8.12
N ASN A 312 25.67 1.18 -8.39
CA ASN A 312 26.14 0.56 -9.63
C ASN A 312 25.08 0.40 -10.74
N TYR A 313 23.81 0.42 -10.39
CA TYR A 313 22.72 0.17 -11.35
C TYR A 313 21.72 1.32 -11.47
N ASN A 314 21.96 2.44 -10.79
CA ASN A 314 21.09 3.63 -10.81
C ASN A 314 19.62 3.30 -10.50
N VAL A 315 19.42 2.40 -9.55
CA VAL A 315 18.10 2.00 -9.04
C VAL A 315 17.94 2.46 -7.61
N TRP A 316 16.69 2.52 -7.12
CA TRP A 316 16.41 2.91 -5.73
C TRP A 316 16.94 4.31 -5.39
N LEU A 317 16.62 5.30 -6.25
CA LEU A 317 17.18 6.66 -6.20
C LEU A 317 16.93 7.39 -4.88
N ASP A 318 15.88 7.03 -4.16
CA ASP A 318 15.55 7.55 -2.82
C ASP A 318 16.23 6.75 -1.68
N PHE A 319 17.28 5.98 -1.99
CA PHE A 319 18.00 5.19 -0.99
C PHE A 319 18.49 6.07 0.16
N ASN A 320 18.13 5.69 1.38
CA ASN A 320 18.62 6.30 2.61
C ASN A 320 19.05 5.21 3.57
N GLU A 321 20.34 5.15 3.84
CA GLU A 321 20.94 4.08 4.65
C GLU A 321 20.34 3.99 6.05
N ALA A 322 20.07 5.11 6.72
CA ALA A 322 19.53 5.13 8.07
C ALA A 322 18.08 4.59 8.10
N ILE A 323 17.25 5.02 7.15
CA ILE A 323 15.86 4.53 7.00
C ILE A 323 15.87 3.05 6.65
N THR A 324 16.75 2.63 5.74
CA THR A 324 16.88 1.23 5.31
C THR A 324 17.28 0.34 6.50
N LYS A 325 18.28 0.76 7.29
CA LYS A 325 18.68 0.04 8.52
C LYS A 325 17.54 -0.09 9.53
N GLN A 326 16.80 0.99 9.76
CA GLN A 326 15.66 0.96 10.69
C GLN A 326 14.56 0.00 10.24
N ARG A 327 14.15 0.08 8.96
CA ARG A 327 13.11 -0.81 8.38
C ARG A 327 13.56 -2.26 8.39
N MET A 328 14.82 -2.52 8.08
CA MET A 328 15.39 -3.85 8.08
C MET A 328 15.45 -4.45 9.48
N GLY A 329 15.82 -3.70 10.53
CA GLY A 329 15.76 -4.15 11.91
C GLY A 329 14.37 -4.73 12.24
N SER A 330 13.30 -4.04 11.84
CA SER A 330 11.92 -4.52 12.04
C SER A 330 11.61 -5.83 11.27
N ILE A 331 12.13 -5.99 10.06
CA ILE A 331 11.91 -7.21 9.25
C ILE A 331 12.63 -8.41 9.88
N LEU A 332 13.86 -8.21 10.35
CA LEU A 332 14.67 -9.23 10.98
C LEU A 332 14.11 -9.65 12.36
N GLU A 333 13.66 -8.67 13.16
CA GLU A 333 13.06 -8.94 14.49
C GLU A 333 11.72 -9.67 14.38
N LYS A 334 10.88 -9.29 13.45
CA LYS A 334 9.56 -9.91 13.24
C LYS A 334 9.61 -11.17 12.40
N ASN A 335 10.80 -11.55 11.97
CA ASN A 335 11.06 -12.73 11.15
C ASN A 335 10.14 -12.87 9.92
N TYR A 336 9.92 -11.76 9.20
CA TYR A 336 9.16 -11.79 7.95
C TYR A 336 9.84 -12.67 6.91
N ASN A 337 9.09 -13.61 6.37
CA ASN A 337 9.60 -14.51 5.35
C ASN A 337 9.35 -13.99 3.95
N PHE A 338 10.19 -14.47 3.06
CA PHE A 338 9.95 -14.31 1.63
C PHE A 338 8.69 -15.10 1.21
N PRO A 339 7.76 -14.49 0.47
CA PRO A 339 6.51 -15.12 0.09
C PRO A 339 6.70 -16.39 -0.73
N ARG A 340 5.73 -17.31 -0.67
CA ARG A 340 5.67 -18.45 -1.56
C ARG A 340 5.41 -18.03 -3.00
N CYS A 341 5.79 -18.88 -3.95
CA CYS A 341 5.60 -18.58 -5.38
C CYS A 341 4.15 -18.33 -5.74
N GLU A 342 3.19 -19.06 -5.18
CA GLU A 342 1.76 -18.84 -5.41
C GLU A 342 1.33 -17.43 -5.02
N THR A 343 1.85 -16.92 -3.91
CA THR A 343 1.59 -15.54 -3.46
C THR A 343 2.19 -14.52 -4.42
N LEU A 344 3.42 -14.74 -4.90
CA LEU A 344 4.09 -13.84 -5.84
C LEU A 344 3.43 -13.86 -7.23
N ILE A 345 2.94 -15.01 -7.67
CA ILE A 345 2.13 -15.15 -8.89
C ILE A 345 0.83 -14.35 -8.75
N GLY A 346 0.08 -14.59 -7.67
CA GLY A 346 -1.18 -13.89 -7.40
C GLY A 346 -1.04 -12.37 -7.29
N GLN A 347 0.13 -11.89 -6.90
CA GLN A 347 0.45 -10.47 -6.76
C GLN A 347 1.12 -9.85 -7.99
N GLY A 348 1.29 -10.61 -9.07
CA GLY A 348 1.87 -10.12 -10.32
C GLY A 348 3.38 -9.90 -10.30
N TYR A 349 4.10 -10.37 -9.29
CA TYR A 349 5.56 -10.30 -9.25
C TYR A 349 6.25 -11.40 -10.06
N CYS A 350 5.61 -12.55 -10.22
CA CYS A 350 6.22 -13.67 -10.93
C CYS A 350 6.25 -13.41 -12.43
N VAL A 351 7.44 -13.49 -13.03
CA VAL A 351 7.69 -13.24 -14.45
C VAL A 351 7.83 -14.53 -15.27
N GLY A 352 7.65 -15.70 -14.65
CA GLY A 352 7.73 -16.99 -15.33
C GLY A 352 8.26 -18.13 -14.45
N LYS A 353 8.54 -19.28 -15.06
CA LYS A 353 9.13 -20.43 -14.37
C LYS A 353 10.56 -20.12 -13.96
N CYS A 354 10.86 -20.26 -12.67
CA CYS A 354 12.21 -20.24 -12.15
C CYS A 354 12.48 -21.52 -11.36
N TRP A 355 13.76 -21.77 -11.02
CA TRP A 355 14.19 -22.96 -10.27
C TRP A 355 13.37 -23.18 -8.98
N ARG A 356 12.91 -22.13 -8.32
CA ARG A 356 12.11 -22.21 -7.09
C ARG A 356 10.71 -22.78 -7.35
N LEU A 357 10.07 -22.40 -8.45
CA LEU A 357 8.76 -22.92 -8.87
C LEU A 357 8.84 -24.39 -9.27
N GLN A 358 9.96 -24.80 -9.90
CA GLN A 358 10.18 -26.18 -10.29
C GLN A 358 10.36 -27.09 -9.08
N ASN A 359 10.96 -26.59 -8.00
CA ASN A 359 11.14 -27.35 -6.77
C ASN A 359 9.87 -27.39 -5.90
N ALA A 360 9.07 -26.33 -5.91
CA ALA A 360 7.79 -26.30 -5.18
C ALA A 360 6.71 -27.26 -5.72
N LYS A 361 6.88 -27.79 -6.93
CA LYS A 361 5.98 -28.80 -7.51
C LYS A 361 6.40 -30.25 -7.22
N LYS A 362 7.53 -30.44 -6.51
CA LYS A 362 8.05 -31.77 -6.16
C LYS A 362 7.76 -32.20 -4.71
N ASP A 363 7.28 -31.26 -3.90
CA ASP A 363 6.79 -31.48 -2.53
C ASP A 363 5.25 -31.47 -2.50
#